data_3009cbd67d5a43c2b0fb0197d5333962
#
_entry.id   3009cbd67d5a43c2b0fb0197d5333962
#
_cell.length_a   1.000
_cell.length_b   1.000
_cell.length_c   1.000
_cell.angle_alpha   90.00
_cell.angle_beta   90.00
_cell.angle_gamma   90.00
#
_symmetry.space_group_name_H-M   'P 1'
#
loop_
_entity.id
_entity.type
_entity.pdbx_description
1 polymer ?
#
loop_
_entity_poly.entity_id
_entity_poly.type
_entity_poly.pdbx_seq_one_letter_code
_entity_poly.pdbx_strand_id
1 'polypeptide(L)' 'MQTKNMVLRLDPALAERLEAVAEVEGRSVSDVVREAIAALVAARQHDERFIRLVEDNLARHQRILEMLRDDRP' A
#
# COMPACT_ATOMS: atom_id res chain seq x y z
N MET A 1 -8.16 16.23 -6.19
CA MET A 1 -7.09 15.49 -5.49
C MET A 1 -5.88 15.35 -6.39
N GLN A 2 -4.74 15.68 -5.88
CA GLN A 2 -3.51 15.58 -6.66
C GLN A 2 -2.92 14.17 -6.56
N THR A 3 -2.40 13.68 -7.68
CA THR A 3 -1.70 12.41 -7.68
C THR A 3 -0.21 12.64 -7.51
N LYS A 4 0.45 11.68 -6.93
CA LYS A 4 1.89 11.67 -6.82
C LYS A 4 2.48 10.64 -7.75
N ASN A 5 3.53 11.01 -8.43
CA ASN A 5 4.25 10.06 -9.28
C ASN A 5 5.34 9.39 -8.46
N MET A 6 5.36 8.07 -8.53
CA MET A 6 6.36 7.28 -7.84
C MET A 6 6.96 6.29 -8.82
N VAL A 7 8.26 6.09 -8.71
CA VAL A 7 8.96 5.11 -9.53
C VAL A 7 9.21 3.88 -8.69
N LEU A 8 8.82 2.74 -9.23
CA LEU A 8 8.94 1.47 -8.53
C LEU A 8 9.76 0.50 -9.37
N ARG A 9 10.73 -0.13 -8.75
CA ARG A 9 11.52 -1.18 -9.40
C ARG A 9 11.09 -2.53 -8.87
N LEU A 10 10.82 -3.43 -9.79
CA LEU A 10 10.41 -4.77 -9.42
C LEU A 10 11.40 -5.78 -9.94
N ASP A 11 11.61 -6.85 -9.18
CA ASP A 11 12.31 -8.01 -9.64
C ASP A 11 11.64 -8.53 -10.92
N PRO A 12 12.42 -8.88 -11.96
CA PRO A 12 11.83 -9.31 -13.22
C PRO A 12 10.83 -10.46 -13.11
N ALA A 13 11.12 -11.42 -12.24
CA ALA A 13 10.21 -12.55 -12.05
C ALA A 13 8.88 -12.11 -11.45
N LEU A 14 8.94 -11.19 -10.49
CA LEU A 14 7.73 -10.65 -9.87
C LEU A 14 6.94 -9.80 -10.86
N ALA A 15 7.65 -9.00 -11.66
CA ALA A 15 7.02 -8.18 -12.67
C ALA A 15 6.27 -9.04 -13.68
N GLU A 16 6.86 -10.15 -14.09
CA GLU A 16 6.24 -11.08 -15.04
C GLU A 16 4.98 -11.69 -14.45
N ARG A 17 5.02 -12.07 -13.18
CA ARG A 17 3.84 -12.62 -12.50
C ARG A 17 2.74 -11.59 -12.37
N LEU A 18 3.10 -10.37 -12.11
CA LEU A 18 2.15 -9.26 -12.01
C LEU A 18 1.45 -9.04 -13.35
N GLU A 19 2.23 -9.06 -14.43
CA GLU A 19 1.68 -8.91 -15.76
C GLU A 19 0.71 -10.04 -16.10
N ALA A 20 1.03 -11.25 -15.66
CA ALA A 20 0.15 -12.40 -15.88
C ALA A 20 -1.18 -12.23 -15.14
N VAL A 21 -1.13 -11.73 -13.92
CA VAL A 21 -2.35 -11.48 -13.15
C VAL A 21 -3.21 -10.44 -13.87
N ALA A 22 -2.60 -9.36 -14.32
CA ALA A 22 -3.32 -8.31 -15.02
C ALA A 22 -3.97 -8.84 -16.30
N GLU A 23 -3.24 -9.65 -17.04
CA GLU A 23 -3.75 -10.22 -18.29
C GLU A 23 -4.96 -11.13 -18.03
N VAL A 24 -4.85 -12.00 -17.03
CA VAL A 24 -5.94 -12.92 -16.71
C VAL A 24 -7.19 -12.16 -16.26
N GLU A 25 -7.01 -11.08 -15.53
CA GLU A 25 -8.11 -10.29 -15.02
C GLU A 25 -8.64 -9.25 -16.02
N GLY A 26 -7.98 -9.12 -17.15
CA GLY A 26 -8.37 -8.13 -18.16
C GLY A 26 -8.22 -6.71 -17.66
N ARG A 27 -7.19 -6.45 -16.86
CA ARG A 27 -6.95 -5.14 -16.25
C ARG A 27 -5.57 -4.65 -16.62
N SER A 28 -5.35 -3.35 -16.47
CA SER A 28 -4.01 -2.81 -16.67
C SER A 28 -3.13 -3.18 -15.47
N VAL A 29 -1.82 -3.26 -15.71
CA VAL A 29 -0.87 -3.50 -14.64
C VAL A 29 -0.98 -2.41 -13.59
N SER A 30 -1.14 -1.15 -14.02
CA SER A 30 -1.28 -0.04 -13.08
C SER A 30 -2.47 -0.20 -12.14
N ASP A 31 -3.60 -0.67 -12.67
CA ASP A 31 -4.79 -0.88 -11.84
C ASP A 31 -4.57 -1.97 -10.82
N VAL A 32 -3.93 -3.07 -11.24
CA VAL A 32 -3.62 -4.17 -10.31
C VAL A 32 -2.68 -3.71 -9.21
N VAL A 33 -1.66 -2.93 -9.59
CA VAL A 33 -0.70 -2.40 -8.61
C VAL A 33 -1.39 -1.47 -7.61
N ARG A 34 -2.23 -0.58 -8.11
CA ARG A 34 -2.94 0.35 -7.22
C ARG A 34 -3.82 -0.39 -6.23
N GLU A 35 -4.49 -1.41 -6.70
CA GLU A 35 -5.32 -2.23 -5.82
C GLU A 35 -4.48 -2.92 -4.76
N ALA A 36 -3.34 -3.49 -5.16
CA ALA A 36 -2.45 -4.18 -4.22
C ALA A 36 -1.93 -3.23 -3.16
N ILE A 37 -1.53 -2.02 -3.57
CA ILE A 37 -1.01 -1.03 -2.64
C ILE A 37 -2.10 -0.59 -1.66
N ALA A 38 -3.29 -0.32 -2.16
CA ALA A 38 -4.40 0.09 -1.32
C ALA A 38 -4.76 -1.01 -0.30
N ALA A 39 -4.75 -2.26 -0.76
CA ALA A 39 -5.04 -3.39 0.12
C ALA A 39 -3.98 -3.54 1.21
N LEU A 40 -2.72 -3.36 0.85
CA LEU A 40 -1.63 -3.45 1.83
C LEU A 40 -1.76 -2.36 2.89
N VAL A 41 -1.98 -1.13 2.46
CA VAL A 41 -2.13 -0.01 3.39
C VAL A 41 -3.31 -0.24 4.33
N ALA A 42 -4.44 -0.66 3.78
CA ALA A 42 -5.61 -0.94 4.60
C ALA A 42 -5.34 -2.04 5.62
N ALA A 43 -4.62 -3.09 5.20
CA ALA A 43 -4.28 -4.18 6.11
C ALA A 43 -3.42 -3.68 7.27
N ARG A 44 -2.45 -2.81 7.00
CA ARG A 44 -1.61 -2.27 8.06
C ARG A 44 -2.39 -1.35 9.00
N GLN A 45 -3.32 -0.57 8.47
CA GLN A 45 -4.13 0.33 9.29
C GLN A 45 -4.96 -0.42 10.33
N HIS A 46 -5.34 -1.65 10.02
CA HIS A 46 -6.15 -2.48 10.91
C HIS A 46 -5.35 -3.54 11.64
N ASP A 47 -4.03 -3.51 11.51
CA ASP A 47 -3.16 -4.47 12.16
C ASP A 47 -2.69 -3.93 13.49
N GLU A 48 -3.15 -4.55 14.58
CA GLU A 48 -2.79 -4.10 15.92
C GLU A 48 -1.30 -4.13 16.19
N ARG A 49 -0.62 -5.11 15.63
CA ARG A 49 0.83 -5.23 15.82
C ARG A 49 1.57 -4.08 15.17
N PHE A 50 1.13 -3.69 13.97
CA PHE A 50 1.73 -2.56 13.28
C PHE A 50 1.47 -1.26 14.05
N ILE A 51 0.23 -1.07 14.49
CA ILE A 51 -0.15 0.13 15.24
C ILE A 51 0.65 0.24 16.53
N ARG A 52 0.87 -0.88 17.22
CA ARG A 52 1.69 -0.87 18.43
C ARG A 52 3.13 -0.47 18.16
N LEU A 53 3.67 -0.91 17.02
CA LEU A 53 5.02 -0.50 16.65
C LEU A 53 5.11 1.01 16.46
N VAL A 54 4.07 1.60 15.86
CA VAL A 54 4.01 3.04 15.67
C VAL A 54 3.90 3.74 17.03
N GLU A 55 3.04 3.23 17.89
CA GLU A 55 2.81 3.84 19.21
C GLU A 55 4.04 3.75 20.11
N ASP A 56 4.81 2.68 19.99
CA ASP A 56 6.03 2.53 20.77
C ASP A 56 7.05 3.62 20.46
N ASN A 57 6.91 4.28 19.32
CA ASN A 57 7.77 5.38 18.91
C ASN A 57 6.91 6.60 18.61
N LEU A 58 5.99 6.90 19.50
CA LEU A 58 4.95 7.87 19.24
C LEU A 58 5.46 9.24 18.80
N ALA A 59 6.48 9.75 19.47
CA ALA A 59 7.01 11.08 19.14
C ALA A 59 7.51 11.13 17.69
N ARG A 60 8.05 10.01 17.22
CA ARG A 60 8.61 9.92 15.88
C ARG A 60 7.51 9.61 14.84
N HIS A 61 6.54 8.79 15.23
CA HIS A 61 5.55 8.26 14.31
C HIS A 61 4.17 8.88 14.45
N GLN A 62 4.03 9.90 15.25
CA GLN A 62 2.73 10.49 15.48
C GLN A 62 2.05 10.93 14.19
N ARG A 63 2.80 11.54 13.30
CA ARG A 63 2.25 11.97 12.03
C ARG A 63 1.79 10.79 11.19
N ILE A 64 2.57 9.71 11.20
CA ILE A 64 2.22 8.49 10.46
C ILE A 64 0.96 7.88 11.03
N LEU A 65 0.87 7.82 12.36
CA LEU A 65 -0.30 7.26 13.01
C LEU A 65 -1.56 8.06 12.67
N GLU A 66 -1.45 9.37 12.67
CA GLU A 66 -2.57 10.24 12.31
C GLU A 66 -3.03 10.00 10.89
N MET A 67 -2.09 9.90 9.96
CA MET A 67 -2.41 9.64 8.56
C MET A 67 -3.16 8.32 8.37
N LEU A 68 -2.74 7.30 9.13
CA LEU A 68 -3.35 5.99 9.01
C LEU A 68 -4.71 5.90 9.69
N ARG A 69 -4.89 6.65 10.77
CA ARG A 69 -6.17 6.67 11.48
C ARG A 69 -7.21 7.54 10.78
N ASP A 70 -6.75 8.40 9.90
CA ASP A 70 -7.64 9.33 9.22
C ASP A 70 -8.46 8.67 8.14
N ASP A 71 -8.20 7.40 7.86
CA ASP A 71 -8.93 6.64 6.87
C ASP A 71 -10.19 6.03 7.50
N ARG A 72 -11.16 6.90 7.75
CA ARG A 72 -12.41 6.44 8.33
C ARG A 72 -13.57 6.71 7.39
N PRO A 73 -14.54 5.80 7.37
CA PRO A 73 -15.72 6.02 6.55
C PRO A 73 -16.53 7.21 7.01
#